data_aa31730c06fac6a01a8dde3dad4b2021
#
_entry.id   aa31730c06fac6a01a8dde3dad4b2021
#
_cell.length_a   1.000
_cell.length_b   1.000
_cell.length_c   1.000
_cell.angle_alpha   90.00
_cell.angle_beta   90.00
_cell.angle_gamma   90.00
#
_symmetry.space_group_name_H-M   'P 1'
#
loop_
_entity.id
_entity.type
_entity.pdbx_description
1 polymer ?
#
loop_
_entity_poly.entity_id
_entity_poly.type
_entity_poly.pdbx_seq_one_letter_code
_entity_poly.pdbx_strand_id
1 'polypeptide(L)'
;LSIYKFSFKISILSAFATLFLGCFAYQPQHSSSVLFSFITPNLRISDAGFIHKYTNQTQIQIYNSGALVLNLKLAENICINGVCSDYQSFNIKYLRSTHYDEILDNIISKIPIYDGANLQKTNCGFEQNIANKMIKYEVCDNLVKFIDSKNMVKIIIRELQ
;
A
#
# COMPACT_ATOMS: atom_id res chain seq x y z
N LEU A 1 -13.76 52.35 33.30
CA LEU A 1 -12.88 51.23 33.74
C LEU A 1 -13.47 49.85 33.45
N SER A 2 -14.78 49.72 33.21
CA SER A 2 -15.46 48.41 32.99
C SER A 2 -15.32 47.88 31.57
N ILE A 3 -15.21 48.73 30.56
CA ILE A 3 -15.17 48.36 29.13
C ILE A 3 -13.84 47.70 28.77
N TYR A 4 -12.72 48.15 29.34
CA TYR A 4 -11.39 47.55 29.08
C TYR A 4 -11.26 46.12 29.62
N LYS A 5 -11.90 45.78 30.75
CA LYS A 5 -11.86 44.43 31.32
C LYS A 5 -12.67 43.43 30.50
N PHE A 6 -13.73 43.90 29.84
CA PHE A 6 -14.57 43.02 28.98
C PHE A 6 -13.87 42.71 27.64
N SER A 7 -13.22 43.72 27.05
CA SER A 7 -12.49 43.56 25.79
C SER A 7 -11.28 42.61 25.92
N PHE A 8 -10.56 42.68 27.05
CA PHE A 8 -9.43 41.79 27.32
C PHE A 8 -9.82 40.32 27.50
N LYS A 9 -10.96 40.06 28.14
CA LYS A 9 -11.49 38.68 28.31
C LYS A 9 -11.93 38.07 26.97
N ILE A 10 -12.51 38.85 26.07
CA ILE A 10 -12.92 38.38 24.73
C ILE A 10 -11.69 38.06 23.89
N SER A 11 -10.62 38.87 23.94
CA SER A 11 -9.38 38.61 23.21
C SER A 11 -8.67 37.32 23.66
N ILE A 12 -8.66 37.02 24.96
CA ILE A 12 -8.07 35.76 25.48
C ILE A 12 -8.88 34.54 25.05
N LEU A 13 -10.21 34.64 25.05
CA LEU A 13 -11.10 33.55 24.64
C LEU A 13 -10.94 33.26 23.13
N SER A 14 -10.78 34.27 22.30
CA SER A 14 -10.53 34.15 20.87
C SER A 14 -9.17 33.52 20.56
N ALA A 15 -8.11 33.87 21.31
CA ALA A 15 -6.77 33.28 21.14
C ALA A 15 -6.74 31.81 21.55
N PHE A 16 -7.56 31.38 22.51
CA PHE A 16 -7.63 29.98 22.93
C PHE A 16 -8.39 29.09 21.93
N ALA A 17 -9.39 29.64 21.22
CA ALA A 17 -10.17 28.91 20.23
C ALA A 17 -9.34 28.57 18.97
N THR A 18 -8.33 29.38 18.61
CA THR A 18 -7.46 29.12 17.44
C THR A 18 -6.41 28.03 17.68
N LEU A 19 -6.11 27.69 18.93
CA LEU A 19 -5.16 26.61 19.26
C LEU A 19 -5.71 25.20 19.03
N PHE A 20 -7.02 25.03 18.87
CA PHE A 20 -7.65 23.73 18.59
C PHE A 20 -7.83 23.41 17.10
N LEU A 21 -7.46 24.31 16.18
CA LEU A 21 -7.56 24.11 14.73
C LEU A 21 -6.35 23.39 14.12
N GLY A 22 -5.44 22.89 14.94
CA GLY A 22 -4.22 22.26 14.48
C GLY A 22 -4.25 20.74 14.54
N CYS A 23 -3.98 20.09 13.44
CA CYS A 23 -3.72 18.68 13.19
C CYS A 23 -4.95 17.83 12.79
N PHE A 24 -5.49 18.09 11.62
CA PHE A 24 -6.11 17.01 10.86
C PHE A 24 -4.98 16.08 10.38
N ALA A 25 -4.61 15.08 11.19
CA ALA A 25 -3.74 14.03 10.74
C ALA A 25 -4.44 13.30 9.58
N TYR A 26 -3.76 13.15 8.45
CA TYR A 26 -4.26 12.40 7.30
C TYR A 26 -4.36 10.92 7.71
N GLN A 27 -5.56 10.48 8.06
CA GLN A 27 -5.82 9.15 8.60
C GLN A 27 -6.08 8.16 7.44
N PRO A 28 -5.57 6.93 7.53
CA PRO A 28 -5.94 5.88 6.59
C PRO A 28 -7.42 5.53 6.76
N GLN A 29 -8.11 5.26 5.64
CA GLN A 29 -9.49 4.77 5.64
C GLN A 29 -9.57 3.33 6.15
N HIS A 30 -8.53 2.56 5.88
CA HIS A 30 -8.39 1.18 6.31
C HIS A 30 -6.94 0.83 6.57
N SER A 31 -6.70 0.03 7.62
CA SER A 31 -5.38 -0.49 7.96
C SER A 31 -5.48 -1.95 8.31
N SER A 32 -4.64 -2.79 7.72
CA SER A 32 -4.53 -4.21 8.04
C SER A 32 -3.11 -4.59 8.43
N SER A 33 -2.97 -5.44 9.45
CA SER A 33 -1.72 -6.10 9.79
C SER A 33 -1.48 -7.25 8.82
N VAL A 34 -0.26 -7.39 8.33
CA VAL A 34 0.08 -8.39 7.30
C VAL A 34 1.41 -9.07 7.56
N LEU A 35 1.53 -10.32 7.09
CA LEU A 35 2.81 -10.88 6.69
C LEU A 35 2.98 -10.59 5.20
N PHE A 36 4.03 -9.88 4.85
CA PHE A 36 4.29 -9.40 3.50
C PHE A 36 5.62 -9.92 2.99
N SER A 37 5.60 -10.59 1.85
CA SER A 37 6.81 -11.03 1.16
C SER A 37 6.84 -10.41 -0.23
N PHE A 38 7.92 -9.69 -0.54
CA PHE A 38 8.21 -9.18 -1.88
C PHE A 38 9.63 -9.60 -2.24
N ILE A 39 9.73 -10.60 -3.08
CA ILE A 39 10.98 -11.24 -3.47
C ILE A 39 11.16 -11.06 -4.97
N THR A 40 12.24 -10.42 -5.34
CA THR A 40 12.70 -10.22 -6.70
C THR A 40 14.23 -10.35 -6.73
N PRO A 41 14.88 -10.38 -7.89
CA PRO A 41 16.34 -10.31 -7.93
C PRO A 41 16.93 -9.05 -7.27
N ASN A 42 16.16 -7.94 -7.26
CA ASN A 42 16.63 -6.63 -6.78
C ASN A 42 16.09 -6.25 -5.39
N LEU A 43 15.15 -7.02 -4.84
CA LEU A 43 14.54 -6.75 -3.53
C LEU A 43 14.16 -8.06 -2.86
N ARG A 44 14.52 -8.21 -1.58
CA ARG A 44 14.14 -9.36 -0.77
C ARG A 44 13.64 -8.88 0.58
N ILE A 45 12.33 -8.78 0.71
CA ILE A 45 11.65 -8.42 1.96
C ILE A 45 10.65 -9.53 2.28
N SER A 46 10.66 -10.02 3.51
CA SER A 46 9.68 -10.99 3.99
C SER A 46 9.56 -10.84 5.50
N ASP A 47 8.55 -10.06 5.95
CA ASP A 47 8.37 -9.77 7.36
C ASP A 47 6.95 -9.27 7.65
N ALA A 48 6.65 -8.98 8.91
CA ALA A 48 5.38 -8.43 9.36
C ALA A 48 5.31 -6.91 9.14
N GLY A 49 4.11 -6.40 8.96
CA GLY A 49 3.89 -4.97 8.82
C GLY A 49 2.44 -4.60 8.65
N PHE A 50 2.21 -3.47 7.98
CA PHE A 50 0.88 -2.90 7.80
C PHE A 50 0.68 -2.47 6.36
N ILE A 51 -0.57 -2.62 5.89
CA ILE A 51 -1.07 -1.98 4.68
C ILE A 51 -2.08 -0.93 5.10
N HIS A 52 -1.82 0.32 4.74
CA HIS A 52 -2.70 1.46 4.99
C HIS A 52 -3.28 1.93 3.68
N LYS A 53 -4.60 1.93 3.57
CA LYS A 53 -5.33 2.47 2.41
C LYS A 53 -5.89 3.85 2.76
N TYR A 54 -5.55 4.82 1.92
CA TYR A 54 -6.05 6.19 1.97
C TYR A 54 -6.90 6.45 0.72
N THR A 55 -7.49 7.63 0.63
CA THR A 55 -8.31 8.01 -0.54
C THR A 55 -7.54 7.90 -1.87
N ASN A 56 -6.29 8.38 -1.90
CA ASN A 56 -5.51 8.52 -3.14
C ASN A 56 -4.16 7.79 -3.08
N GLN A 57 -3.95 6.94 -2.09
CA GLN A 57 -2.70 6.18 -1.97
C GLN A 57 -2.87 4.91 -1.16
N THR A 58 -2.00 3.95 -1.43
CA THR A 58 -1.77 2.77 -0.59
C THR A 58 -0.35 2.84 -0.05
N GLN A 59 -0.15 2.59 1.23
CA GLN A 59 1.16 2.55 1.87
C GLN A 59 1.37 1.20 2.54
N ILE A 60 2.52 0.59 2.27
CA ILE A 60 2.95 -0.65 2.90
C ILE A 60 4.19 -0.36 3.74
N GLN A 61 4.11 -0.67 5.01
CA GLN A 61 5.22 -0.49 5.95
C GLN A 61 5.58 -1.83 6.57
N ILE A 62 6.80 -2.30 6.32
CA ILE A 62 7.30 -3.58 6.84
C ILE A 62 8.41 -3.31 7.83
N TYR A 63 8.35 -4.01 8.96
CA TYR A 63 9.26 -3.84 10.07
C TYR A 63 10.01 -5.13 10.35
N ASN A 64 11.31 -5.02 10.63
CA ASN A 64 12.12 -6.10 11.14
C ASN A 64 12.77 -5.64 12.45
N SER A 65 12.58 -6.42 13.53
CA SER A 65 13.13 -6.09 14.86
C SER A 65 12.84 -4.66 15.32
N GLY A 66 11.63 -4.14 14.98
CA GLY A 66 11.19 -2.79 15.32
C GLY A 66 11.70 -1.67 14.37
N ALA A 67 12.58 -1.98 13.43
CA ALA A 67 13.04 -1.03 12.43
C ALA A 67 12.19 -1.12 11.16
N LEU A 68 11.84 0.04 10.57
CA LEU A 68 11.15 0.12 9.27
C LEU A 68 12.14 -0.24 8.17
N VAL A 69 11.94 -1.40 7.53
CA VAL A 69 12.82 -1.93 6.47
C VAL A 69 12.26 -1.70 5.07
N LEU A 70 10.95 -1.54 4.95
CA LEU A 70 10.30 -1.16 3.70
C LEU A 70 9.19 -0.15 3.98
N ASN A 71 9.22 0.96 3.25
CA ASN A 71 8.10 1.89 3.11
C ASN A 71 7.79 2.03 1.62
N LEU A 72 6.81 1.25 1.16
CA LEU A 72 6.33 1.28 -0.23
C LEU A 72 5.06 2.11 -0.28
N LYS A 73 5.04 3.13 -1.12
CA LYS A 73 3.91 4.02 -1.31
C LYS A 73 3.49 4.02 -2.77
N LEU A 74 2.22 3.71 -3.01
CA LEU A 74 1.57 3.74 -4.31
C LEU A 74 0.60 4.92 -4.33
N ALA A 75 0.83 5.88 -5.22
CA ALA A 75 0.04 7.08 -5.41
C ALA A 75 0.14 7.49 -6.89
N GLU A 76 0.20 8.77 -7.22
CA GLU A 76 0.50 9.23 -8.59
C GLU A 76 1.85 8.68 -9.09
N ASN A 77 2.80 8.53 -8.19
CA ASN A 77 4.08 7.84 -8.40
C ASN A 77 4.23 6.72 -7.37
N ILE A 78 5.14 5.78 -7.65
CA ILE A 78 5.48 4.71 -6.72
C ILE A 78 6.81 4.99 -6.05
N CYS A 79 6.85 4.89 -4.71
CA CYS A 79 8.04 5.22 -3.93
C CYS A 79 8.46 4.05 -3.05
N ILE A 80 9.76 3.72 -3.03
CA ILE A 80 10.37 2.82 -2.06
C ILE A 80 11.32 3.62 -1.18
N ASN A 81 11.09 3.60 0.14
CA ASN A 81 11.93 4.25 1.15
C ASN A 81 12.25 5.72 0.80
N GLY A 82 11.25 6.43 0.25
CA GLY A 82 11.36 7.83 -0.13
C GLY A 82 11.94 8.10 -1.53
N VAL A 83 12.40 7.07 -2.24
CA VAL A 83 12.85 7.20 -3.63
C VAL A 83 11.68 6.87 -4.57
N CYS A 84 11.23 7.85 -5.34
CA CYS A 84 10.05 7.75 -6.19
C CYS A 84 10.44 7.60 -7.67
N SER A 85 9.60 6.89 -8.42
CA SER A 85 9.67 6.72 -9.87
C SER A 85 8.25 6.59 -10.44
N ASP A 86 8.12 6.71 -11.75
CA ASP A 86 6.91 6.30 -12.45
C ASP A 86 6.72 4.78 -12.37
N TYR A 87 5.49 4.32 -12.61
CA TYR A 87 5.13 2.90 -12.50
C TYR A 87 5.89 2.01 -13.49
N GLN A 88 6.14 2.47 -14.72
CA GLN A 88 6.87 1.69 -15.72
C GLN A 88 8.34 1.46 -15.31
N SER A 89 9.00 2.51 -14.85
CA SER A 89 10.36 2.41 -14.30
C SER A 89 10.43 1.48 -13.09
N PHE A 90 9.44 1.55 -12.20
CA PHE A 90 9.31 0.64 -11.07
C PHE A 90 9.12 -0.80 -11.53
N ASN A 91 8.18 -1.06 -12.44
CA ASN A 91 7.89 -2.39 -12.95
C ASN A 91 9.11 -3.02 -13.62
N ILE A 92 9.84 -2.27 -14.45
CA ILE A 92 11.08 -2.75 -15.06
C ILE A 92 12.13 -3.08 -14.01
N LYS A 93 12.29 -2.23 -13.00
CA LYS A 93 13.33 -2.40 -11.97
C LYS A 93 13.04 -3.53 -11.00
N TYR A 94 11.81 -3.61 -10.49
CA TYR A 94 11.45 -4.52 -9.39
C TYR A 94 10.61 -5.73 -9.85
N LEU A 95 9.70 -5.56 -10.82
CA LEU A 95 8.95 -6.68 -11.39
C LEU A 95 9.61 -7.29 -12.63
N ARG A 96 10.70 -6.66 -13.12
CA ARG A 96 11.53 -7.12 -14.26
C ARG A 96 10.74 -7.34 -15.55
N SER A 97 9.68 -6.60 -15.73
CA SER A 97 8.80 -6.67 -16.90
C SER A 97 8.08 -5.36 -17.14
N THR A 98 7.72 -5.10 -18.38
CA THR A 98 6.85 -4.01 -18.79
C THR A 98 5.38 -4.41 -18.56
N HIS A 99 5.02 -4.68 -17.31
CA HIS A 99 3.62 -4.83 -16.93
C HIS A 99 2.87 -3.51 -17.11
N TYR A 100 1.53 -3.56 -17.15
CA TYR A 100 0.73 -2.34 -17.08
C TYR A 100 0.90 -1.66 -15.71
N ASP A 101 0.66 -0.36 -15.65
CA ASP A 101 1.02 0.47 -14.50
C ASP A 101 0.40 -0.02 -13.18
N GLU A 102 -0.88 -0.32 -13.18
CA GLU A 102 -1.64 -0.65 -11.98
C GLU A 102 -1.49 -2.10 -11.49
N ILE A 103 -0.60 -2.91 -12.08
CA ILE A 103 -0.49 -4.34 -11.72
C ILE A 103 -0.23 -4.57 -10.23
N LEU A 104 0.64 -3.76 -9.62
CA LEU A 104 0.95 -3.91 -8.20
C LEU A 104 -0.21 -3.46 -7.31
N ASP A 105 -0.90 -2.39 -7.69
CA ASP A 105 -2.13 -1.94 -7.02
C ASP A 105 -3.21 -3.01 -7.06
N ASN A 106 -3.40 -3.64 -8.21
CA ASN A 106 -4.37 -4.72 -8.38
C ASN A 106 -4.02 -5.93 -7.51
N ILE A 107 -2.75 -6.33 -7.46
CA ILE A 107 -2.29 -7.43 -6.58
C ILE A 107 -2.58 -7.10 -5.10
N ILE A 108 -2.20 -5.90 -4.64
CA ILE A 108 -2.39 -5.49 -3.24
C ILE A 108 -3.89 -5.32 -2.90
N SER A 109 -4.69 -4.90 -3.88
CA SER A 109 -6.13 -4.69 -3.72
C SER A 109 -6.97 -5.94 -3.98
N LYS A 110 -6.34 -7.09 -4.24
CA LYS A 110 -7.03 -8.36 -4.51
C LYS A 110 -7.94 -8.29 -5.75
N ILE A 111 -7.53 -7.49 -6.76
CA ILE A 111 -8.27 -7.32 -8.02
C ILE A 111 -7.67 -8.26 -9.08
N PRO A 112 -8.48 -8.87 -9.95
CA PRO A 112 -7.97 -9.64 -11.08
C PRO A 112 -7.01 -8.81 -11.95
N ILE A 113 -5.92 -9.43 -12.39
CA ILE A 113 -4.92 -8.80 -13.25
C ILE A 113 -5.20 -9.08 -14.73
N TYR A 114 -4.61 -8.27 -15.64
CA TYR A 114 -4.79 -8.42 -17.11
C TYR A 114 -6.25 -8.59 -17.51
N ASP A 115 -7.11 -7.68 -17.05
CA ASP A 115 -8.55 -7.66 -17.35
C ASP A 115 -9.27 -9.00 -17.04
N GLY A 116 -8.77 -9.72 -16.02
CA GLY A 116 -9.33 -11.00 -15.62
C GLY A 116 -8.97 -12.17 -16.54
N ALA A 117 -7.86 -12.08 -17.30
CA ALA A 117 -7.41 -13.14 -18.18
C ALA A 117 -7.31 -14.49 -17.45
N ASN A 118 -7.99 -15.52 -17.98
CA ASN A 118 -8.02 -16.88 -17.43
C ASN A 118 -8.49 -16.96 -15.95
N LEU A 119 -9.37 -16.05 -15.54
CA LEU A 119 -9.94 -16.04 -14.20
C LEU A 119 -10.77 -17.30 -13.93
N GLN A 120 -10.50 -17.97 -12.84
CA GLN A 120 -11.29 -19.08 -12.31
C GLN A 120 -11.73 -18.76 -10.89
N LYS A 121 -13.03 -18.82 -10.62
CA LYS A 121 -13.57 -18.66 -9.26
C LYS A 121 -13.27 -19.89 -8.43
N THR A 122 -12.88 -19.69 -7.18
CA THR A 122 -12.66 -20.73 -6.17
C THR A 122 -13.64 -20.56 -5.00
N ASN A 123 -13.65 -21.48 -4.06
CA ASN A 123 -14.53 -21.39 -2.88
C ASN A 123 -14.17 -20.22 -1.94
N CYS A 124 -12.94 -19.68 -2.01
CA CYS A 124 -12.43 -18.62 -1.14
C CYS A 124 -11.98 -17.36 -1.91
N GLY A 125 -12.26 -17.29 -3.23
CA GLY A 125 -11.86 -16.15 -4.04
C GLY A 125 -11.70 -16.51 -5.52
N PHE A 126 -10.49 -16.37 -6.05
CA PHE A 126 -10.18 -16.68 -7.45
C PHE A 126 -8.71 -17.04 -7.67
N GLU A 127 -8.46 -17.66 -8.82
CA GLU A 127 -7.12 -17.88 -9.34
C GLU A 127 -7.02 -17.48 -10.83
N GLN A 128 -5.83 -17.10 -11.26
CA GLN A 128 -5.48 -16.83 -12.65
C GLN A 128 -4.17 -17.53 -12.99
N ASN A 129 -4.16 -18.25 -14.11
CA ASN A 129 -2.97 -18.86 -14.68
C ASN A 129 -2.74 -18.27 -16.09
N ILE A 130 -1.80 -17.33 -16.19
CA ILE A 130 -1.48 -16.63 -17.43
C ILE A 130 -0.25 -17.31 -18.05
N ALA A 131 -0.49 -18.41 -18.75
CA ALA A 131 0.54 -19.34 -19.22
C ALA A 131 1.60 -18.69 -20.14
N ASN A 132 1.20 -17.79 -21.05
CA ASN A 132 2.11 -17.07 -21.94
C ASN A 132 3.04 -16.09 -21.21
N LYS A 133 2.74 -15.72 -19.98
CA LYS A 133 3.56 -14.88 -19.11
C LYS A 133 4.22 -15.65 -17.95
N MET A 134 3.90 -16.93 -17.81
CA MET A 134 4.30 -17.79 -16.67
C MET A 134 3.95 -17.17 -15.30
N ILE A 135 2.75 -16.56 -15.23
CA ILE A 135 2.22 -15.94 -14.04
C ILE A 135 1.13 -16.82 -13.44
N LYS A 136 1.22 -17.04 -12.12
CA LYS A 136 0.15 -17.59 -11.29
C LYS A 136 -0.25 -16.54 -10.27
N TYR A 137 -1.55 -16.22 -10.21
CA TYR A 137 -2.10 -15.28 -9.26
C TYR A 137 -3.30 -15.90 -8.56
N GLU A 138 -3.26 -15.92 -7.24
CA GLU A 138 -4.26 -16.54 -6.38
C GLU A 138 -4.67 -15.55 -5.29
N VAL A 139 -5.95 -15.40 -5.10
CA VAL A 139 -6.57 -14.68 -4.00
C VAL A 139 -7.55 -15.62 -3.30
N CYS A 140 -7.32 -15.86 -2.02
CA CYS A 140 -8.14 -16.75 -1.20
C CYS A 140 -8.27 -16.15 0.19
N ASP A 141 -9.45 -15.65 0.54
CA ASP A 141 -9.76 -14.97 1.81
C ASP A 141 -8.71 -13.88 2.16
N ASN A 142 -7.88 -14.15 3.15
CA ASN A 142 -6.84 -13.24 3.64
C ASN A 142 -5.46 -13.46 2.98
N LEU A 143 -5.37 -14.35 1.97
CA LEU A 143 -4.12 -14.67 1.28
C LEU A 143 -4.14 -14.15 -0.15
N VAL A 144 -3.08 -13.45 -0.52
CA VAL A 144 -2.71 -13.10 -1.90
C VAL A 144 -1.40 -13.76 -2.23
N LYS A 145 -1.32 -14.40 -3.39
CA LYS A 145 -0.10 -15.04 -3.89
C LYS A 145 0.06 -14.74 -5.38
N PHE A 146 1.05 -13.94 -5.71
CA PHE A 146 1.45 -13.64 -7.07
C PHE A 146 2.84 -14.21 -7.32
N ILE A 147 2.99 -14.98 -8.39
CA ILE A 147 4.26 -15.58 -8.83
C ILE A 147 4.41 -15.33 -10.31
N ASP A 148 5.43 -14.60 -10.69
CA ASP A 148 5.94 -14.46 -12.06
C ASP A 148 7.24 -15.28 -12.16
N SER A 149 7.12 -16.50 -12.65
CA SER A 149 8.24 -17.44 -12.73
C SER A 149 9.28 -17.02 -13.76
N LYS A 150 8.85 -16.34 -14.83
CA LYS A 150 9.74 -15.84 -15.88
C LYS A 150 10.69 -14.77 -15.35
N ASN A 151 10.18 -13.87 -14.52
CA ASN A 151 10.90 -12.72 -14.02
C ASN A 151 11.45 -12.94 -12.59
N MET A 152 11.21 -14.13 -12.01
CA MET A 152 11.63 -14.49 -10.63
C MET A 152 11.04 -13.53 -9.59
N VAL A 153 9.78 -13.13 -9.77
CA VAL A 153 9.05 -12.26 -8.86
C VAL A 153 8.04 -13.08 -8.07
N LYS A 154 8.02 -12.86 -6.76
CA LYS A 154 7.07 -13.47 -5.84
C LYS A 154 6.56 -12.42 -4.86
N ILE A 155 5.24 -12.24 -4.82
CA ILE A 155 4.57 -11.40 -3.83
C ILE A 155 3.59 -12.30 -3.07
N ILE A 156 3.69 -12.30 -1.75
CA ILE A 156 2.73 -12.96 -0.87
C ILE A 156 2.29 -11.96 0.17
N ILE A 157 0.99 -11.84 0.35
CA ILE A 157 0.37 -11.01 1.38
C ILE A 157 -0.59 -11.88 2.16
N ARG A 158 -0.40 -11.98 3.46
CA ARG A 158 -1.33 -12.65 4.37
C ARG A 158 -1.80 -11.65 5.40
N GLU A 159 -3.07 -11.31 5.38
CA GLU A 159 -3.66 -10.48 6.43
C GLU A 159 -3.74 -11.27 7.74
N LEU A 160 -3.37 -10.63 8.83
CA LEU A 160 -3.43 -11.18 10.18
C LEU A 160 -4.79 -10.77 10.79
N GLN A 161 -5.43 -11.70 11.46
CA GLN A 161 -6.68 -11.45 12.20
C GLN A 161 -6.38 -10.84 13.57
#